data_6212d2bf6de09d21423754ff5e5e3b44
#
_entry.id   6212d2bf6de09d21423754ff5e5e3b44
#
_cell.length_a   1.000
_cell.length_b   1.000
_cell.length_c   1.000
_cell.angle_alpha   90.00
_cell.angle_beta   90.00
_cell.angle_gamma   90.00
#
_symmetry.space_group_name_H-M   'P 1'
#
loop_
_entity.id
_entity.type
_entity.pdbx_description
1 polymer ?
#
loop_
_entity_poly.entity_id
_entity_poly.type
_entity_poly.pdbx_seq_one_letter_code
_entity_poly.pdbx_strand_id
1 'polypeptide(L)'
;MNHVIIFVSLIVAVTPMVAMLIFIWWVDRYDREPLKYVFGAFLWGGFGAIALSILGTDAGIRMLGGIVNTTEFDFPAVVLAPFIEEFMKGLIVLFLLRFRQFDNVTDGLVYGAASGLGFGMTENFM
;
A
#
# COMPACT_ATOMS: atom_id res chain seq x y z
N MET A 1 14.66 20.47 10.32
CA MET A 1 14.78 19.05 10.71
C MET A 1 16.19 18.58 10.40
N ASN A 2 16.81 17.86 11.31
CA ASN A 2 18.20 17.43 11.16
C ASN A 2 18.28 16.33 10.08
N HIS A 3 19.16 16.48 9.10
CA HIS A 3 19.36 15.49 8.02
C HIS A 3 19.63 14.07 8.53
N VAL A 4 20.29 13.96 9.69
CA VAL A 4 20.54 12.67 10.34
C VAL A 4 19.23 11.99 10.74
N ILE A 5 18.28 12.73 11.29
CA ILE A 5 16.96 12.18 11.70
C ILE A 5 16.21 11.67 10.48
N ILE A 6 16.20 12.44 9.40
CA ILE A 6 15.55 12.04 8.14
C ILE A 6 16.18 10.74 7.60
N PHE A 7 17.51 10.69 7.58
CA PHE A 7 18.23 9.52 7.07
C PHE A 7 17.98 8.27 7.92
N VAL A 8 18.00 8.40 9.25
CA VAL A 8 17.71 7.29 10.17
C VAL A 8 16.25 6.84 10.02
N SER A 9 15.32 7.77 9.94
CA SER A 9 13.89 7.45 9.75
C SER A 9 13.67 6.70 8.43
N LEU A 10 14.34 7.10 7.36
CA LEU A 10 14.27 6.42 6.07
C LEU A 10 14.78 4.97 6.18
N ILE A 11 15.95 4.76 6.79
CA ILE A 11 16.50 3.42 6.98
C ILE A 11 15.56 2.56 7.82
N VAL A 12 15.04 3.08 8.92
CA VAL A 12 14.15 2.34 9.82
C VAL A 12 12.82 2.00 9.13
N ALA A 13 12.32 2.87 8.26
CA ALA A 13 11.07 2.61 7.52
C ALA A 13 11.27 1.60 6.38
N VAL A 14 12.35 1.73 5.62
CA VAL A 14 12.59 0.94 4.39
C VAL A 14 13.12 -0.46 4.71
N THR A 15 14.09 -0.58 5.61
CA THR A 15 14.82 -1.83 5.85
C THR A 15 13.91 -3.00 6.24
N PRO A 16 13.01 -2.90 7.25
CA PRO A 16 12.17 -4.03 7.61
C PRO A 16 11.17 -4.40 6.50
N MET A 17 10.67 -3.43 5.77
CA MET A 17 9.68 -3.69 4.71
C MET A 17 10.31 -4.37 3.51
N VAL A 18 11.51 -3.96 3.11
CA VAL A 18 12.27 -4.63 2.05
C VAL A 18 12.71 -6.03 2.48
N ALA A 19 13.13 -6.19 3.73
CA ALA A 19 13.48 -7.51 4.28
C ALA A 19 12.27 -8.47 4.25
N MET A 20 11.09 -8.01 4.64
CA MET A 20 9.86 -8.80 4.58
C MET A 20 9.46 -9.12 3.14
N LEU A 21 9.63 -8.19 2.21
CA LEU A 21 9.36 -8.40 0.79
C LEU A 21 10.26 -9.50 0.22
N ILE A 22 11.55 -9.44 0.50
CA ILE A 22 12.52 -10.47 0.07
C ILE A 22 12.16 -11.82 0.70
N PHE A 23 11.78 -11.84 1.96
CA PHE A 23 11.35 -13.05 2.66
C PHE A 23 10.12 -13.69 1.99
N ILE A 24 9.09 -12.91 1.68
CA ILE A 24 7.88 -13.38 1.01
C ILE A 24 8.22 -13.94 -0.37
N TRP A 25 9.03 -13.24 -1.13
CA TRP A 25 9.49 -13.68 -2.44
C TRP A 25 10.32 -14.97 -2.35
N TRP A 26 11.15 -15.11 -1.33
CA TRP A 26 11.96 -16.31 -1.11
C TRP A 26 11.09 -17.51 -0.69
N VAL A 27 10.07 -17.31 0.14
CA VAL A 27 9.15 -18.37 0.53
C VAL A 27 8.37 -18.91 -0.66
N ASP A 28 8.04 -18.06 -1.62
CA ASP A 28 7.35 -18.42 -2.87
C ASP A 28 8.30 -19.06 -3.92
N ARG A 29 9.28 -19.81 -3.46
CA ARG A 29 10.38 -20.34 -4.29
C ARG A 29 9.99 -21.43 -5.30
N TYR A 30 8.84 -22.10 -5.10
CA TYR A 30 8.39 -23.18 -5.98
C TYR A 30 7.63 -22.69 -7.21
N ASP A 31 6.94 -21.57 -7.09
CA ASP A 31 6.22 -20.91 -8.18
C ASP A 31 6.49 -19.40 -8.10
N ARG A 32 7.77 -19.06 -8.17
CA ARG A 32 8.27 -17.72 -7.88
C ARG A 32 7.81 -16.72 -8.92
N GLU A 33 7.10 -15.69 -8.45
CA GLU A 33 6.67 -14.60 -9.29
C GLU A 33 7.87 -13.78 -9.82
N PRO A 34 7.75 -13.19 -11.04
CA PRO A 34 8.78 -12.31 -11.55
C PRO A 34 9.04 -11.15 -10.61
N LEU A 35 10.31 -10.96 -10.25
CA LEU A 35 10.71 -9.92 -9.28
C LEU A 35 10.27 -8.52 -9.71
N LYS A 36 10.24 -8.26 -11.03
CA LYS A 36 9.79 -6.97 -11.58
C LYS A 36 8.33 -6.65 -11.21
N TYR A 37 7.45 -7.65 -11.18
CA TYR A 37 6.04 -7.45 -10.80
C TYR A 37 5.87 -7.32 -9.29
N VAL A 38 6.62 -8.10 -8.52
CA VAL A 38 6.62 -8.02 -7.05
C VAL A 38 7.13 -6.65 -6.61
N PHE A 39 8.23 -6.19 -7.18
CA PHE A 39 8.78 -4.86 -6.91
C PHE A 39 7.84 -3.74 -7.39
N GLY A 40 7.20 -3.91 -8.55
CA GLY A 40 6.18 -2.99 -9.06
C GLY A 40 4.99 -2.86 -8.11
N ALA A 41 4.49 -3.97 -7.57
CA ALA A 41 3.42 -3.96 -6.57
C ALA A 41 3.85 -3.26 -5.28
N PHE A 42 5.07 -3.48 -4.84
CA PHE A 42 5.65 -2.79 -3.67
C PHE A 42 5.72 -1.28 -3.89
N LEU A 43 6.22 -0.83 -5.05
CA LEU A 43 6.28 0.59 -5.40
C LEU A 43 4.87 1.20 -5.54
N TRP A 44 3.94 0.47 -6.10
CA TRP A 44 2.54 0.91 -6.16
C TRP A 44 2.00 1.20 -4.76
N GLY A 45 2.16 0.25 -3.83
CA GLY A 45 1.74 0.43 -2.44
C GLY A 45 2.41 1.62 -1.79
N GLY A 46 3.72 1.78 -1.98
CA GLY A 46 4.50 2.84 -1.35
C GLY A 46 4.22 4.25 -1.88
N PHE A 47 3.88 4.39 -3.14
CA PHE A 47 3.70 5.70 -3.79
C PHE A 47 2.32 5.87 -4.40
N GLY A 48 1.91 4.98 -5.30
CA GLY A 48 0.66 5.12 -6.04
C GLY A 48 -0.57 5.00 -5.15
N ALA A 49 -0.64 3.94 -4.37
CA ALA A 49 -1.79 3.69 -3.49
C ALA A 49 -1.94 4.78 -2.43
N ILE A 50 -0.85 5.25 -1.85
CA ILE A 50 -0.86 6.35 -0.87
C ILE A 50 -1.37 7.64 -1.50
N ALA A 51 -0.82 8.02 -2.66
CA ALA A 51 -1.24 9.24 -3.36
C ALA A 51 -2.74 9.21 -3.68
N LEU A 52 -3.22 8.10 -4.25
CA LEU A 52 -4.64 7.94 -4.58
C LEU A 52 -5.52 7.84 -3.34
N SER A 53 -5.04 7.24 -2.26
CA SER A 53 -5.78 7.17 -0.99
C SER A 53 -5.99 8.54 -0.38
N ILE A 54 -4.97 9.38 -0.38
CA ILE A 54 -5.08 10.76 0.11
C ILE A 54 -6.11 11.53 -0.73
N LEU A 55 -6.01 11.46 -2.06
CA LEU A 55 -6.95 12.13 -2.95
C LEU A 55 -8.37 11.58 -2.80
N GLY A 56 -8.52 10.26 -2.72
CA GLY A 56 -9.81 9.60 -2.58
C GLY A 56 -10.49 9.90 -1.25
N THR A 57 -9.73 9.94 -0.16
CA THR A 57 -10.23 10.30 1.16
C THR A 57 -10.67 11.76 1.20
N ASP A 58 -9.87 12.66 0.66
CA ASP A 58 -10.22 14.09 0.58
C ASP A 58 -11.49 14.31 -0.25
N ALA A 59 -11.58 13.67 -1.41
CA ALA A 59 -12.79 13.74 -2.25
C ALA A 59 -14.02 13.16 -1.53
N GLY A 60 -13.87 12.03 -0.84
CA GLY A 60 -14.93 11.40 -0.07
C GLY A 60 -15.43 12.27 1.07
N ILE A 61 -14.53 12.91 1.81
CA ILE A 61 -14.87 13.84 2.90
C ILE A 61 -15.65 15.04 2.36
N ARG A 62 -15.23 15.59 1.22
CA ARG A 62 -15.94 16.73 0.59
C ARG A 62 -17.34 16.34 0.13
N MET A 63 -17.51 15.14 -0.42
CA MET A 63 -18.82 14.64 -0.84
C MET A 63 -19.75 14.40 0.35
N LEU A 64 -19.23 13.83 1.45
CA LEU A 64 -20.01 13.53 2.66
C LEU A 64 -20.20 14.74 3.56
N GLY A 65 -19.33 15.71 3.50
CA GLY A 65 -19.39 16.93 4.35
C GLY A 65 -20.63 17.78 4.16
N GLY A 66 -21.34 17.64 3.01
CA GLY A 66 -22.66 18.23 2.80
C GLY A 66 -23.82 17.43 3.40
N ILE A 67 -23.57 16.21 3.87
CA ILE A 67 -24.61 15.27 4.32
C ILE A 67 -24.49 15.01 5.83
N VAL A 68 -23.29 15.04 6.39
CA VAL A 68 -23.01 14.71 7.79
C VAL A 68 -22.37 15.91 8.49
N ASN A 69 -23.01 16.43 9.53
CA ASN A 69 -22.44 17.46 10.41
C ASN A 69 -21.36 16.81 11.29
N THR A 70 -20.10 17.08 10.99
CA THR A 70 -18.93 16.47 11.64
C THR A 70 -18.32 17.38 12.71
N THR A 71 -19.13 17.95 13.59
CA THR A 71 -18.63 18.92 14.56
C THR A 71 -17.88 18.31 15.75
N GLU A 72 -18.06 17.02 16.04
CA GLU A 72 -17.47 16.39 17.24
C GLU A 72 -16.63 15.14 16.98
N PHE A 73 -16.76 14.51 15.81
CA PHE A 73 -16.04 13.28 15.48
C PHE A 73 -15.75 13.23 13.99
N ASP A 74 -14.49 13.03 13.63
CA ASP A 74 -14.05 12.95 12.24
C ASP A 74 -14.37 11.56 11.65
N PHE A 75 -15.68 11.21 11.70
CA PHE A 75 -16.21 9.92 11.25
C PHE A 75 -15.78 9.57 9.81
N PRO A 76 -15.85 10.49 8.83
CA PRO A 76 -15.40 10.16 7.48
C PRO A 76 -13.92 9.76 7.41
N ALA A 77 -13.05 10.45 8.13
CA ALA A 77 -11.63 10.14 8.15
C ALA A 77 -11.35 8.79 8.81
N VAL A 78 -12.01 8.51 9.95
CA VAL A 78 -11.78 7.28 10.71
C VAL A 78 -12.36 6.04 10.02
N VAL A 79 -13.49 6.17 9.34
CA VAL A 79 -14.16 5.03 8.69
C VAL A 79 -13.81 4.93 7.21
N LEU A 80 -13.86 6.04 6.49
CA LEU A 80 -13.68 6.06 5.05
C LEU A 80 -12.23 5.81 4.63
N ALA A 81 -11.26 6.42 5.32
CA ALA A 81 -9.85 6.30 4.95
C ALA A 81 -9.34 4.85 4.93
N PRO A 82 -9.59 4.00 5.96
CA PRO A 82 -9.14 2.61 5.92
C PRO A 82 -9.69 1.82 4.73
N PHE A 83 -10.96 2.02 4.37
CA PHE A 83 -11.56 1.34 3.22
C PHE A 83 -10.92 1.77 1.90
N ILE A 84 -10.71 3.07 1.73
CA ILE A 84 -10.05 3.61 0.52
C ILE A 84 -8.62 3.11 0.43
N GLU A 85 -7.87 3.11 1.54
CA GLU A 85 -6.50 2.62 1.59
C GLU A 85 -6.41 1.15 1.18
N GLU A 86 -7.23 0.27 1.74
CA GLU A 86 -7.25 -1.15 1.39
C GLU A 86 -7.66 -1.37 -0.06
N PHE A 87 -8.64 -0.62 -0.56
CA PHE A 87 -9.04 -0.68 -1.96
C PHE A 87 -7.91 -0.26 -2.90
N MET A 88 -7.21 0.83 -2.60
CA MET A 88 -6.10 1.32 -3.41
C MET A 88 -4.91 0.37 -3.40
N LYS A 89 -4.58 -0.24 -2.26
CA LYS A 89 -3.57 -1.30 -2.18
C LYS A 89 -3.93 -2.48 -3.08
N GLY A 90 -5.20 -2.89 -3.07
CA GLY A 90 -5.70 -4.02 -3.84
C GLY A 90 -5.78 -3.80 -5.34
N LEU A 91 -5.78 -2.56 -5.82
CA LEU A 91 -5.89 -2.27 -7.26
C LEU A 91 -4.78 -2.90 -8.09
N ILE A 92 -3.56 -3.00 -7.55
CA ILE A 92 -2.45 -3.64 -8.26
C ILE A 92 -2.72 -5.13 -8.51
N VAL A 93 -3.37 -5.80 -7.57
CA VAL A 93 -3.74 -7.22 -7.72
C VAL A 93 -4.75 -7.36 -8.87
N LEU A 94 -5.77 -6.49 -8.91
CA LEU A 94 -6.75 -6.48 -10.00
C LEU A 94 -6.10 -6.18 -11.35
N PHE A 95 -5.14 -5.27 -11.38
CA PHE A 95 -4.38 -4.96 -12.60
C PHE A 95 -3.56 -6.16 -13.08
N LEU A 96 -2.87 -6.84 -12.17
CA LEU A 96 -2.01 -7.98 -12.49
C LEU A 96 -2.79 -9.24 -12.89
N LEU A 97 -4.08 -9.35 -12.56
CA LEU A 97 -4.95 -10.43 -13.03
C LEU A 97 -5.00 -10.56 -14.57
N ARG A 98 -4.67 -9.50 -15.29
CA ARG A 98 -4.63 -9.48 -16.77
C ARG A 98 -3.41 -10.21 -17.34
N PHE A 99 -2.39 -10.47 -16.53
CA PHE A 99 -1.14 -11.08 -16.98
C PHE A 99 -1.16 -12.59 -16.75
N ARG A 100 -0.49 -13.34 -17.65
CA ARG A 100 -0.40 -14.80 -17.57
C ARG A 100 0.36 -15.31 -16.35
N GLN A 101 1.23 -14.49 -15.78
CA GLN A 101 1.98 -14.82 -14.57
C GLN A 101 1.07 -14.95 -13.34
N PHE A 102 -0.11 -14.34 -13.38
CA PHE A 102 -1.09 -14.45 -12.30
C PHE A 102 -2.01 -15.66 -12.56
N ASP A 103 -1.64 -16.82 -12.05
CA ASP A 103 -2.30 -18.09 -12.36
C ASP A 103 -2.93 -18.79 -11.14
N ASN A 104 -2.69 -18.32 -9.92
CA ASN A 104 -3.27 -18.93 -8.71
C ASN A 104 -3.51 -17.90 -7.58
N VAL A 105 -4.16 -18.37 -6.49
CA VAL A 105 -4.49 -17.53 -5.32
C VAL A 105 -3.24 -17.06 -4.58
N THR A 106 -2.19 -17.87 -4.58
CA THR A 106 -0.91 -17.53 -3.93
C THR A 106 -0.29 -16.28 -4.55
N ASP A 107 -0.43 -16.10 -5.86
CA ASP A 107 0.05 -14.92 -6.57
C ASP A 107 -0.61 -13.64 -6.04
N GLY A 108 -1.93 -13.70 -5.82
CA GLY A 108 -2.67 -12.59 -5.20
C GLY A 108 -2.17 -12.25 -3.81
N LEU A 109 -1.83 -13.26 -3.01
CA LEU A 109 -1.26 -13.05 -1.67
C LEU A 109 0.13 -12.39 -1.74
N VAL A 110 0.99 -12.82 -2.66
CA VAL A 110 2.34 -12.24 -2.83
C VAL A 110 2.25 -10.79 -3.27
N TYR A 111 1.47 -10.48 -4.30
CA TYR A 111 1.32 -9.12 -4.83
C TYR A 111 0.60 -8.20 -3.84
N GLY A 112 -0.45 -8.71 -3.18
CA GLY A 112 -1.16 -7.96 -2.14
C GLY A 112 -0.27 -7.64 -0.95
N ALA A 113 0.53 -8.61 -0.50
CA ALA A 113 1.50 -8.42 0.57
C ALA A 113 2.59 -7.42 0.18
N ALA A 114 3.11 -7.50 -1.06
CA ALA A 114 4.10 -6.55 -1.56
C ALA A 114 3.55 -5.12 -1.57
N SER A 115 2.33 -4.92 -2.05
CA SER A 115 1.65 -3.62 -2.04
C SER A 115 1.44 -3.10 -0.61
N GLY A 116 0.98 -3.97 0.29
CA GLY A 116 0.80 -3.62 1.71
C GLY A 116 2.09 -3.22 2.41
N LEU A 117 3.19 -3.92 2.13
CA LEU A 117 4.51 -3.60 2.66
C LEU A 117 5.02 -2.25 2.15
N GLY A 118 4.83 -1.96 0.86
CA GLY A 118 5.19 -0.66 0.29
C GLY A 118 4.41 0.48 0.93
N PHE A 119 3.12 0.29 1.12
CA PHE A 119 2.25 1.25 1.79
C PHE A 119 2.71 1.50 3.24
N GLY A 120 2.96 0.41 3.99
CA GLY A 120 3.46 0.50 5.36
C GLY A 120 4.83 1.15 5.48
N MET A 121 5.71 0.94 4.50
CA MET A 121 7.01 1.60 4.44
C MET A 121 6.85 3.13 4.40
N THR A 122 6.01 3.63 3.53
CA THR A 122 5.77 5.08 3.40
C THR A 122 5.07 5.65 4.62
N GLU A 123 4.09 4.94 5.18
CA GLU A 123 3.42 5.35 6.41
C GLU A 123 4.40 5.44 7.59
N ASN A 124 5.30 4.47 7.72
CA ASN A 124 6.30 4.47 8.79
C ASN A 124 7.32 5.60 8.63
N PHE A 125 7.59 6.03 7.41
CA PHE A 125 8.47 7.16 7.14
C PHE A 125 7.78 8.51 7.44
N MET A 126 6.50 8.62 7.13
CA MET A 126 5.72 9.81 7.44
C MET A 126 5.41 9.89 8.93
#